data_035991d1f2cc2c46864a309c06dd9b53
#
_entry.id   035991d1f2cc2c46864a309c06dd9b53
#
_cell.length_a   1.000
_cell.length_b   1.000
_cell.length_c   1.000
_cell.angle_alpha   90.00
_cell.angle_beta   90.00
_cell.angle_gamma   90.00
#
_symmetry.space_group_name_H-M   'P 1'
#
loop_
_entity.id
_entity.type
_entity.pdbx_description
1 polymer ?
#
loop_
_entity_poly.entity_id
_entity_poly.type
_entity_poly.pdbx_seq_one_letter_code
_entity_poly.pdbx_strand_id
1 'polypeptide(L)'
;MQNVAGVRAFIDRHYARPLTVERLARLAGLSRFHFIRAFRATVGHTPHRYLRDQRLARAKELLVTTPMPVTEICNTVGFQSLGTFCSLFRRTTGETPAAYRAARRRQTYVPSCFIRMYRADK
;
A
#
# COMPACT_ATOMS: atom_id res chain seq x y z
N MET A 1 -10.92 6.96 -23.67
CA MET A 1 -10.00 5.87 -23.26
C MET A 1 -8.71 6.46 -22.69
N GLN A 2 -8.20 5.87 -21.64
CA GLN A 2 -6.94 6.29 -21.05
C GLN A 2 -5.83 5.37 -21.54
N ASN A 3 -4.61 5.92 -21.63
CA ASN A 3 -3.44 5.09 -21.89
C ASN A 3 -2.97 4.45 -20.57
N VAL A 4 -1.89 3.66 -20.64
CA VAL A 4 -1.37 2.95 -19.46
C VAL A 4 -0.99 3.95 -18.34
N ALA A 5 -0.39 5.09 -18.70
CA ALA A 5 -0.02 6.10 -17.70
C ALA A 5 -1.26 6.66 -17.00
N GLY A 6 -2.34 6.87 -17.74
CA GLY A 6 -3.60 7.33 -17.16
C GLY A 6 -4.22 6.31 -16.23
N VAL A 7 -4.14 5.03 -16.59
CA VAL A 7 -4.65 3.95 -15.73
C VAL A 7 -3.79 3.83 -14.48
N ARG A 8 -2.48 3.97 -14.59
CA ARG A 8 -1.58 3.96 -13.45
C ARG A 8 -1.96 5.08 -12.47
N ALA A 9 -2.19 6.28 -12.97
CA ALA A 9 -2.62 7.41 -12.15
C ALA A 9 -3.97 7.14 -11.50
N PHE A 10 -4.88 6.46 -12.21
CA PHE A 10 -6.16 6.06 -11.66
C PHE A 10 -5.98 5.11 -10.47
N ILE A 11 -5.09 4.12 -10.61
CA ILE A 11 -4.80 3.20 -9.52
C ILE A 11 -4.23 3.96 -8.32
N ASP A 12 -3.32 4.89 -8.56
CA ASP A 12 -2.71 5.67 -7.48
C ASP A 12 -3.75 6.46 -6.67
N ARG A 13 -4.82 6.89 -7.33
CA ARG A 13 -5.88 7.66 -6.65
C ARG A 13 -6.96 6.78 -6.04
N HIS A 14 -7.12 5.55 -6.53
CA HIS A 14 -8.27 4.72 -6.16
C HIS A 14 -7.88 3.33 -5.68
N TYR A 15 -6.65 3.15 -5.18
CA TYR A 15 -6.15 1.84 -4.80
C TYR A 15 -6.99 1.17 -3.72
N ALA A 16 -7.70 1.94 -2.89
CA ALA A 16 -8.50 1.40 -1.81
C ALA A 16 -9.83 0.80 -2.29
N ARG A 17 -10.20 1.05 -3.55
CA ARG A 17 -11.43 0.52 -4.13
C ARG A 17 -11.22 -0.87 -4.66
N PRO A 18 -12.30 -1.68 -4.77
CA PRO A 18 -12.20 -3.00 -5.41
C PRO A 18 -12.01 -2.83 -6.92
N LEU A 19 -10.77 -2.82 -7.35
CA LEU A 19 -10.40 -2.67 -8.76
C LEU A 19 -10.07 -4.04 -9.35
N THR A 20 -10.65 -4.34 -10.51
CA THR A 20 -10.37 -5.58 -11.23
C THR A 20 -9.55 -5.27 -12.47
N VAL A 21 -8.78 -6.26 -12.93
CA VAL A 21 -7.98 -6.11 -14.15
C VAL A 21 -8.89 -5.82 -15.34
N GLU A 22 -10.06 -6.47 -15.37
CA GLU A 22 -11.04 -6.26 -16.46
C GLU A 22 -11.50 -4.81 -16.51
N ARG A 23 -11.78 -4.22 -15.37
CA ARG A 23 -12.21 -2.82 -15.32
C ARG A 23 -11.09 -1.88 -15.76
N LEU A 24 -9.88 -2.15 -15.31
CA LEU A 24 -8.73 -1.33 -15.69
C LEU A 24 -8.44 -1.44 -17.18
N ALA A 25 -8.55 -2.64 -17.72
CA ALA A 25 -8.36 -2.86 -19.16
C ALA A 25 -9.38 -2.08 -19.96
N ARG A 26 -10.64 -2.04 -19.50
CA ARG A 26 -11.68 -1.26 -20.17
C ARG A 26 -11.36 0.22 -20.16
N LEU A 27 -10.84 0.73 -19.06
CA LEU A 27 -10.41 2.13 -18.98
C LEU A 27 -9.32 2.45 -19.99
N ALA A 28 -8.45 1.49 -20.26
CA ALA A 28 -7.38 1.66 -21.24
C ALA A 28 -7.86 1.41 -22.67
N GLY A 29 -9.07 0.87 -22.83
CA GLY A 29 -9.57 0.50 -24.14
C GLY A 29 -8.87 -0.70 -24.75
N LEU A 30 -8.37 -1.60 -23.93
CA LEU A 30 -7.60 -2.76 -24.34
C LEU A 30 -8.24 -4.04 -23.85
N SER A 31 -7.93 -5.16 -24.50
CA SER A 31 -8.28 -6.46 -23.98
C SER A 31 -7.47 -6.71 -22.72
N ARG A 32 -7.91 -7.67 -21.92
CA ARG A 32 -7.22 -8.02 -20.68
C ARG A 32 -5.75 -8.37 -20.94
N PHE A 33 -5.49 -9.19 -21.94
CA PHE A 33 -4.12 -9.63 -22.24
C PHE A 33 -3.25 -8.48 -22.73
N HIS A 34 -3.78 -7.66 -23.62
CA HIS A 34 -3.05 -6.50 -24.13
C HIS A 34 -2.75 -5.52 -23.01
N PHE A 35 -3.73 -5.29 -22.13
CA PHE A 35 -3.57 -4.36 -21.03
C PHE A 35 -2.47 -4.84 -20.08
N ILE A 36 -2.53 -6.11 -19.65
CA ILE A 36 -1.53 -6.64 -18.71
C ILE A 36 -0.13 -6.51 -19.32
N ARG A 37 0.01 -6.84 -20.59
CA ARG A 37 1.29 -6.78 -21.28
C ARG A 37 1.80 -5.36 -21.40
N ALA A 38 0.93 -4.44 -21.82
CA ALA A 38 1.29 -3.04 -21.99
C ALA A 38 1.64 -2.40 -20.65
N PHE A 39 0.87 -2.71 -19.62
CA PHE A 39 1.13 -2.16 -18.28
C PHE A 39 2.47 -2.65 -17.75
N ARG A 40 2.72 -3.95 -17.87
CA ARG A 40 3.98 -4.53 -17.40
C ARG A 40 5.18 -3.96 -18.17
N ALA A 41 5.04 -3.75 -19.47
CA ALA A 41 6.12 -3.20 -20.28
C ALA A 41 6.44 -1.75 -19.89
N THR A 42 5.41 -0.98 -19.52
CA THR A 42 5.56 0.44 -19.19
C THR A 42 5.96 0.66 -17.74
N VAL A 43 5.34 -0.10 -16.81
CA VAL A 43 5.49 0.14 -15.37
C VAL A 43 6.49 -0.81 -14.71
N GLY A 44 6.72 -1.97 -15.31
CA GLY A 44 7.66 -2.97 -14.79
C GLY A 44 7.02 -4.06 -13.96
N HIS A 45 5.73 -3.93 -13.64
CA HIS A 45 4.98 -4.91 -12.86
C HIS A 45 3.60 -5.09 -13.46
N THR A 46 2.95 -6.22 -13.15
CA THR A 46 1.57 -6.42 -13.57
C THR A 46 0.66 -5.43 -12.83
N PRO A 47 -0.53 -5.13 -13.38
CA PRO A 47 -1.46 -4.23 -12.70
C PRO A 47 -1.84 -4.71 -11.31
N HIS A 48 -2.04 -6.02 -11.14
CA HIS A 48 -2.40 -6.59 -9.84
C HIS A 48 -1.30 -6.36 -8.82
N ARG A 49 -0.05 -6.62 -9.19
CA ARG A 49 1.08 -6.41 -8.29
C ARG A 49 1.27 -4.94 -7.97
N TYR A 50 1.11 -4.08 -8.96
CA TYR A 50 1.24 -2.64 -8.74
C TYR A 50 0.20 -2.15 -7.73
N LEU A 51 -1.06 -2.57 -7.91
CA LEU A 51 -2.13 -2.21 -6.98
C LEU A 51 -1.82 -2.69 -5.56
N ARG A 52 -1.38 -3.95 -5.45
CA ARG A 52 -1.02 -4.54 -4.17
C ARG A 52 0.10 -3.75 -3.48
N ASP A 53 1.11 -3.37 -4.24
CA ASP A 53 2.24 -2.63 -3.69
C ASP A 53 1.84 -1.22 -3.22
N GLN A 54 0.92 -0.58 -3.93
CA GLN A 54 0.39 0.71 -3.51
C GLN A 54 -0.35 0.59 -2.18
N ARG A 55 -1.17 -0.44 -2.03
CA ARG A 55 -1.88 -0.70 -0.79
C ARG A 55 -0.93 -0.95 0.37
N LEU A 56 0.12 -1.75 0.13
CA LEU A 56 1.11 -2.03 1.16
C LEU A 56 1.89 -0.78 1.57
N ALA A 57 2.27 0.05 0.60
CA ALA A 57 3.00 1.28 0.88
C ALA A 57 2.19 2.20 1.79
N ARG A 58 0.90 2.34 1.49
CA ARG A 58 0.03 3.16 2.33
C ARG A 58 -0.17 2.56 3.71
N ALA A 59 -0.27 1.23 3.80
CA ALA A 59 -0.40 0.55 5.08
C ALA A 59 0.83 0.80 5.95
N LYS A 60 2.03 0.71 5.39
CA LYS A 60 3.27 1.00 6.12
C LYS A 60 3.24 2.42 6.69
N GLU A 61 2.80 3.36 5.89
CA GLU A 61 2.71 4.76 6.30
C GLU A 61 1.76 4.94 7.47
N LEU A 62 0.56 4.34 7.37
CA LEU A 62 -0.44 4.43 8.43
C LEU A 62 0.00 3.74 9.72
N LEU A 63 0.74 2.64 9.60
CA LEU A 63 1.26 1.94 10.77
C LEU A 63 2.19 2.83 11.59
N VAL A 64 3.00 3.63 10.92
CA VAL A 64 4.00 4.47 11.57
C VAL A 64 3.43 5.81 12.02
N THR A 65 2.52 6.39 11.25
CA THR A 65 2.06 7.76 11.49
C THR A 65 0.75 7.86 12.28
N THR A 66 0.03 6.75 12.48
CA THR A 66 -1.26 6.78 13.17
C THR A 66 -1.35 5.68 14.21
N PRO A 67 -2.25 5.82 15.21
CA PRO A 67 -2.53 4.73 16.15
C PRO A 67 -3.61 3.77 15.64
N MET A 68 -3.97 3.86 14.38
CA MET A 68 -5.06 3.08 13.79
C MET A 68 -4.81 1.58 13.98
N PRO A 69 -5.81 0.81 14.43
CA PRO A 69 -5.64 -0.65 14.57
C PRO A 69 -5.30 -1.30 13.24
N VAL A 70 -4.54 -2.39 13.29
CA VAL A 70 -4.12 -3.11 12.09
C VAL A 70 -5.31 -3.53 11.24
N THR A 71 -6.38 -4.00 11.88
CA THR A 71 -7.61 -4.40 11.17
C THR A 71 -8.20 -3.23 10.37
N GLU A 72 -8.23 -2.07 10.98
CA GLU A 72 -8.75 -0.87 10.34
C GLU A 72 -7.87 -0.43 9.19
N ILE A 73 -6.55 -0.50 9.36
CA ILE A 73 -5.61 -0.19 8.28
C ILE A 73 -5.85 -1.11 7.09
N CYS A 74 -5.97 -2.41 7.36
CA CYS A 74 -6.24 -3.41 6.33
C CYS A 74 -7.44 -3.01 5.46
N ASN A 75 -8.54 -2.65 6.11
CA ASN A 75 -9.76 -2.26 5.41
C ASN A 75 -9.59 -0.92 4.69
N THR A 76 -8.94 0.03 5.33
CA THR A 76 -8.77 1.37 4.79
C THR A 76 -7.98 1.36 3.49
N VAL A 77 -6.95 0.52 3.40
CA VAL A 77 -6.12 0.50 2.19
C VAL A 77 -6.65 -0.45 1.12
N GLY A 78 -7.74 -1.16 1.40
CA GLY A 78 -8.44 -1.92 0.36
C GLY A 78 -8.23 -3.42 0.38
N PHE A 79 -7.56 -3.98 1.38
CA PHE A 79 -7.47 -5.44 1.52
C PHE A 79 -8.77 -5.96 2.12
N GLN A 80 -9.27 -7.06 1.59
CA GLN A 80 -10.52 -7.63 2.03
C GLN A 80 -10.36 -8.61 3.18
N SER A 81 -9.17 -9.19 3.33
CA SER A 81 -8.90 -10.22 4.33
C SER A 81 -7.70 -9.81 5.17
N LEU A 82 -7.91 -9.77 6.49
CA LEU A 82 -6.82 -9.47 7.42
C LEU A 82 -5.72 -10.53 7.33
N GLY A 83 -6.10 -11.81 7.20
CA GLY A 83 -5.12 -12.88 7.09
C GLY A 83 -4.25 -12.75 5.86
N THR A 84 -4.87 -12.45 4.72
CA THR A 84 -4.13 -12.22 3.48
C THR A 84 -3.20 -11.02 3.60
N PHE A 85 -3.70 -9.94 4.17
CA PHE A 85 -2.90 -8.73 4.38
C PHE A 85 -1.68 -9.02 5.26
N CYS A 86 -1.89 -9.67 6.39
CA CYS A 86 -0.80 -9.95 7.33
C CYS A 86 0.24 -10.89 6.72
N SER A 87 -0.21 -11.93 6.01
CA SER A 87 0.70 -12.87 5.35
C SER A 87 1.53 -12.18 4.28
N LEU A 88 0.88 -11.37 3.46
CA LEU A 88 1.56 -10.64 2.41
C LEU A 88 2.53 -9.61 2.99
N PHE A 89 2.11 -8.89 4.02
CA PHE A 89 2.95 -7.90 4.68
C PHE A 89 4.21 -8.56 5.23
N ARG A 90 4.05 -9.68 5.94
CA ARG A 90 5.20 -10.39 6.50
C ARG A 90 6.11 -10.93 5.41
N ARG A 91 5.55 -11.44 4.31
CA ARG A 91 6.36 -11.98 3.21
C ARG A 91 7.15 -10.90 2.51
N THR A 92 6.61 -9.69 2.39
CA THR A 92 7.28 -8.60 1.67
C THR A 92 8.21 -7.78 2.56
N THR A 93 7.91 -7.63 3.84
CA THR A 93 8.71 -6.80 4.75
C THR A 93 9.57 -7.61 5.72
N GLY A 94 9.25 -8.88 5.91
CA GLY A 94 9.91 -9.73 6.89
C GLY A 94 9.33 -9.62 8.29
N GLU A 95 8.35 -8.74 8.51
CA GLU A 95 7.75 -8.50 9.83
C GLU A 95 6.25 -8.50 9.74
N THR A 96 5.60 -8.85 10.86
CA THR A 96 4.15 -8.65 10.96
C THR A 96 3.86 -7.15 11.02
N PRO A 97 2.63 -6.73 10.68
CA PRO A 97 2.29 -5.31 10.80
C PRO A 97 2.51 -4.75 12.20
N ALA A 98 2.17 -5.52 13.24
CA ALA A 98 2.36 -5.07 14.61
C ALA A 98 3.84 -4.91 14.95
N ALA A 99 4.68 -5.86 14.53
CA ALA A 99 6.12 -5.79 14.75
C ALA A 99 6.73 -4.62 13.98
N TYR A 100 6.27 -4.41 12.77
CA TYR A 100 6.73 -3.29 11.94
C TYR A 100 6.45 -1.96 12.63
N ARG A 101 5.23 -1.80 13.14
CA ARG A 101 4.85 -0.59 13.89
C ARG A 101 5.71 -0.39 15.11
N ALA A 102 5.89 -1.44 15.91
CA ALA A 102 6.64 -1.34 17.14
C ALA A 102 8.10 -0.96 16.88
N ALA A 103 8.73 -1.56 15.88
CA ALA A 103 10.12 -1.28 15.56
C ALA A 103 10.33 0.16 15.09
N ARG A 104 9.45 0.65 14.21
CA ARG A 104 9.60 2.01 13.68
C ARG A 104 9.26 3.07 14.69
N ARG A 105 8.30 2.81 15.56
CA ARG A 105 7.99 3.77 16.63
C ARG A 105 9.12 3.89 17.63
N ARG A 106 9.81 2.77 17.91
CA ARG A 106 10.99 2.82 18.77
C ARG A 106 12.10 3.64 18.13
N GLN A 107 12.26 3.56 16.80
CA GLN A 107 13.28 4.30 16.09
C GLN A 107 12.98 5.79 16.01
N THR A 108 11.70 6.13 15.86
CA THR A 108 11.29 7.52 15.70
C THR A 108 10.95 8.18 17.03
N TYR A 109 10.81 7.40 18.09
CA TYR A 109 10.45 7.94 19.39
C TYR A 109 11.64 8.67 20.00
N VAL A 110 11.41 9.91 20.40
CA VAL A 110 12.39 10.71 21.11
C VAL A 110 11.85 10.94 22.50
N PRO A 111 12.50 10.39 23.53
CA PRO A 111 12.00 10.59 24.88
C PRO A 111 11.93 12.06 25.24
N SER A 112 10.80 12.48 25.78
CA SER A 112 10.62 13.88 26.14
C SER A 112 11.55 14.30 27.25
N CYS A 113 12.11 13.34 27.96
CA CYS A 113 13.03 13.67 29.05
C CYS A 113 14.37 14.18 28.54
N PHE A 114 14.61 14.09 27.23
CA PHE A 114 15.77 14.72 26.69
C PHE A 114 15.42 15.49 25.46
N ILE A 115 14.24 15.53 25.25
CA ILE A 115 13.66 16.31 24.25
C ILE A 115 12.70 17.15 24.82
N ARG A 116 12.56 16.57 25.77
CA ARG A 116 11.75 16.92 26.24
C ARG A 116 12.17 17.06 26.56
N MET A 117 13.00 17.01 26.51
CA MET A 117 13.51 17.00 26.42
C MET A 117 13.76 16.92 25.40
N TYR A 118 13.86 16.61 25.31
CA TYR A 118 13.93 16.68 24.35
C TYR A 118 13.43 16.49 23.65
N ARG A 119 13.36 16.65 23.96
CA ARG A 119 12.70 16.56 23.45
C ARG A 119 12.09 16.35 22.69
N ALA A 120 12.10 16.42 23.57
CA ALA A 120 11.55 16.30 23.00
C ALA A 120 11.05 15.98 22.25
N ASP A 121 11.16 16.31 22.65
CA ASP A 121 10.66 16.09 22.11
C ASP A 121 10.17 15.68 21.22
N LYS A 122 10.20 15.55 21.01
CA LYS A 122 9.83 15.13 20.36
C LYS A 122 9.58 14.97 19.69
#